data_70d3256d77d235da5fd91422e11c83f3
#
_entry.id   70d3256d77d235da5fd91422e11c83f3
#
_cell.length_a   1.000
_cell.length_b   1.000
_cell.length_c   1.000
_cell.angle_alpha   90.00
_cell.angle_beta   90.00
_cell.angle_gamma   90.00
#
_symmetry.space_group_name_H-M   'P 1'
#
loop_
_entity.id
_entity.type
_entity.pdbx_description
1 polymer ?
#
loop_
_entity_poly.entity_id
_entity_poly.type
_entity_poly.pdbx_seq_one_letter_code
_entity_poly.pdbx_strand_id
1 'polypeptide(L)'
;MDPILLALAFSSAFCFALALVLTQFGLRTVAPMDGARVSVPVTALVFLILSPLTVGYAQWHPGSLTLFAAAGLFFPVAVTLLTFAANRLIGPNLTGTLGNFTPLFAVGIAALLLGEVPGMGQMAGIAVICAGIVLLFARRQALPHS
;
A
#
# COMPACT_ATOMS: atom_id res chain seq x y z
N MET A 1 -19.72 -0.49 -12.60
CA MET A 1 -18.59 -1.13 -11.86
C MET A 1 -19.09 -2.48 -11.36
N ASP A 2 -18.35 -3.54 -11.63
CA ASP A 2 -18.75 -4.87 -11.19
C ASP A 2 -18.72 -4.97 -9.66
N PRO A 3 -19.79 -5.48 -9.03
CA PRO A 3 -19.87 -5.58 -7.57
C PRO A 3 -18.75 -6.45 -6.98
N ILE A 4 -18.23 -7.40 -7.75
CA ILE A 4 -17.11 -8.26 -7.35
C ILE A 4 -15.83 -7.43 -7.21
N LEU A 5 -15.55 -6.51 -8.16
CA LEU A 5 -14.36 -5.65 -8.11
C LEU A 5 -14.42 -4.72 -6.89
N LEU A 6 -15.59 -4.18 -6.56
CA LEU A 6 -15.78 -3.37 -5.36
C LEU A 6 -15.54 -4.19 -4.09
N ALA A 7 -16.10 -5.39 -4.00
CA ALA A 7 -15.91 -6.27 -2.85
C ALA A 7 -14.43 -6.63 -2.64
N LEU A 8 -13.70 -6.94 -3.72
CA LEU A 8 -12.27 -7.22 -3.66
C LEU A 8 -11.46 -6.01 -3.20
N ALA A 9 -11.78 -4.81 -3.70
CA ALA A 9 -11.11 -3.59 -3.32
C ALA A 9 -11.33 -3.26 -1.83
N PHE A 10 -12.56 -3.38 -1.34
CA PHE A 10 -12.87 -3.18 0.07
C PHE A 10 -12.19 -4.22 0.97
N SER A 11 -12.18 -5.49 0.57
CA SER A 11 -11.49 -6.55 1.32
C SER A 11 -9.99 -6.28 1.40
N SER A 12 -9.37 -5.86 0.30
CA SER A 12 -7.96 -5.48 0.27
C SER A 12 -7.68 -4.30 1.22
N ALA A 13 -8.49 -3.25 1.16
CA ALA A 13 -8.35 -2.09 2.04
C ALA A 13 -8.51 -2.46 3.52
N PHE A 14 -9.47 -3.33 3.85
CA PHE A 14 -9.66 -3.83 5.20
C PHE A 14 -8.46 -4.63 5.70
N CYS A 15 -7.94 -5.57 4.89
CA CYS A 15 -6.75 -6.34 5.24
C CYS A 15 -5.53 -5.44 5.44
N PHE A 16 -5.36 -4.42 4.60
CA PHE A 16 -4.26 -3.45 4.74
C PHE A 16 -4.38 -2.65 6.05
N ALA A 17 -5.58 -2.15 6.38
CA ALA A 17 -5.82 -1.43 7.62
C ALA A 17 -5.56 -2.32 8.85
N LEU A 18 -6.01 -3.57 8.82
CA LEU A 18 -5.75 -4.55 9.86
C LEU A 18 -4.25 -4.81 10.03
N ALA A 19 -3.52 -4.97 8.92
CA ALA A 19 -2.07 -5.16 8.93
C ALA A 19 -1.34 -3.96 9.56
N LEU A 20 -1.75 -2.72 9.28
CA LEU A 20 -1.18 -1.53 9.90
C LEU A 20 -1.36 -1.52 11.42
N VAL A 21 -2.56 -1.87 11.89
CA VAL A 21 -2.85 -1.91 13.33
C VAL A 21 -2.07 -3.02 14.02
N LEU A 22 -2.05 -4.23 13.46
CA LEU A 22 -1.29 -5.36 14.01
C LEU A 22 0.21 -5.06 14.05
N THR A 23 0.74 -4.47 12.97
CA THR A 23 2.15 -4.06 12.89
C THR A 23 2.48 -3.04 13.99
N GLN A 24 1.59 -2.10 14.28
CA GLN A 24 1.81 -1.12 15.34
C GLN A 24 2.01 -1.77 16.71
N PHE A 25 1.26 -2.82 17.02
CA PHE A 25 1.47 -3.55 18.28
C PHE A 25 2.87 -4.18 18.33
N GLY A 26 3.33 -4.78 17.24
CA GLY A 26 4.69 -5.33 17.16
C GLY A 26 5.79 -4.26 17.27
N LEU A 27 5.61 -3.13 16.60
CA LEU A 27 6.58 -2.04 16.57
C LEU A 27 6.72 -1.26 17.90
N ARG A 28 5.88 -1.53 18.87
CA ARG A 28 6.06 -0.99 20.24
C ARG A 28 7.30 -1.54 20.93
N THR A 29 7.67 -2.78 20.62
CA THR A 29 8.76 -3.51 21.29
C THR A 29 9.93 -3.82 20.36
N VAL A 30 9.71 -3.80 19.03
CA VAL A 30 10.69 -4.24 18.02
C VAL A 30 11.01 -3.09 17.07
N ALA A 31 12.27 -3.01 16.60
CA ALA A 31 12.65 -2.02 15.60
C ALA A 31 12.02 -2.34 14.23
N PRO A 32 11.76 -1.34 13.37
CA PRO A 32 11.19 -1.55 12.04
C PRO A 32 11.96 -2.55 11.18
N MET A 33 13.29 -2.54 11.25
CA MET A 33 14.14 -3.47 10.53
C MET A 33 13.95 -4.92 10.99
N ASP A 34 13.84 -5.15 12.29
CA ASP A 34 13.66 -6.49 12.84
C ASP A 34 12.25 -7.02 12.54
N GLY A 35 11.24 -6.13 12.60
CA GLY A 35 9.89 -6.46 12.15
C GLY A 35 9.85 -6.86 10.68
N ALA A 36 10.56 -6.15 9.81
CA ALA A 36 10.66 -6.47 8.39
C ALA A 36 11.39 -7.79 8.13
N ARG A 37 12.44 -8.10 8.90
CA ARG A 37 13.18 -9.38 8.80
C ARG A 37 12.28 -10.60 9.06
N VAL A 38 11.24 -10.45 9.86
CA VAL A 38 10.26 -11.51 10.11
C VAL A 38 9.12 -11.46 9.08
N SER A 39 8.55 -10.28 8.85
CA SER A 39 7.37 -10.11 8.01
C SER A 39 7.63 -10.47 6.55
N VAL A 40 8.75 -10.03 5.98
CA VAL A 40 9.07 -10.26 4.57
C VAL A 40 9.25 -11.74 4.24
N PRO A 41 10.05 -12.54 4.98
CA PRO A 41 10.17 -13.97 4.71
C PRO A 41 8.86 -14.75 4.94
N VAL A 42 8.08 -14.39 5.95
CA VAL A 42 6.77 -15.01 6.20
C VAL A 42 5.83 -14.77 5.02
N THR A 43 5.76 -13.55 4.52
CA THR A 43 4.95 -13.21 3.35
C THR A 43 5.42 -13.99 2.11
N ALA A 44 6.72 -14.04 1.87
CA ALA A 44 7.30 -14.79 0.76
C ALA A 44 6.97 -16.30 0.85
N LEU A 45 7.05 -16.87 2.05
CA LEU A 45 6.71 -18.27 2.30
C LEU A 45 5.23 -18.56 2.03
N VAL A 46 4.33 -17.67 2.48
CA VAL A 46 2.89 -17.79 2.22
C VAL A 46 2.61 -17.78 0.71
N PHE A 47 3.21 -16.84 -0.03
CA PHE A 47 3.06 -16.79 -1.49
C PHE A 47 3.63 -18.04 -2.16
N LEU A 48 4.76 -18.56 -1.69
CA LEU A 48 5.37 -19.78 -2.23
C LEU A 48 4.46 -20.99 -2.04
N ILE A 49 3.83 -21.11 -0.87
CA ILE A 49 2.90 -22.22 -0.56
C ILE A 49 1.61 -22.09 -1.41
N LEU A 50 1.11 -20.87 -1.61
CA LEU A 50 -0.10 -20.63 -2.40
C LEU A 50 0.15 -20.65 -3.91
N SER A 51 1.38 -20.47 -4.34
CA SER A 51 1.77 -20.42 -5.75
C SER A 51 1.24 -21.62 -6.58
N PRO A 52 1.41 -22.89 -6.16
CA PRO A 52 0.92 -24.01 -6.97
C PRO A 52 -0.62 -24.05 -7.13
N LEU A 53 -1.34 -23.38 -6.24
CA LEU A 53 -2.81 -23.32 -6.29
C LEU A 53 -3.32 -22.16 -7.17
N THR A 54 -2.52 -21.11 -7.34
CA THR A 54 -2.95 -19.85 -7.97
C THR A 54 -2.29 -19.57 -9.31
N VAL A 55 -1.13 -20.17 -9.59
CA VAL A 55 -0.35 -19.87 -10.79
C VAL A 55 -0.63 -20.89 -11.89
N GLY A 56 -1.27 -20.41 -12.98
CA GLY A 56 -1.34 -21.14 -14.24
C GLY A 56 -0.01 -21.00 -15.00
N TYR A 57 0.79 -22.08 -15.04
CA TYR A 57 2.12 -22.08 -15.67
C TYR A 57 2.11 -21.83 -17.20
N ALA A 58 0.94 -21.79 -17.82
CA ALA A 58 0.80 -21.75 -19.28
C ALA A 58 1.11 -20.40 -19.95
N GLN A 59 1.31 -19.33 -19.21
CA GLN A 59 1.43 -17.96 -19.78
C GLN A 59 2.61 -17.15 -19.21
N TRP A 60 3.75 -17.78 -19.00
CA TRP A 60 4.93 -17.07 -18.49
C TRP A 60 5.67 -16.38 -19.63
N HIS A 61 5.58 -15.04 -19.68
CA HIS A 61 6.35 -14.22 -20.61
C HIS A 61 7.64 -13.76 -19.91
N PRO A 62 8.83 -14.07 -20.45
CA PRO A 62 10.11 -13.73 -19.79
C PRO A 62 10.25 -12.23 -19.46
N GLY A 63 9.77 -11.35 -20.35
CA GLY A 63 9.80 -9.91 -20.13
C GLY A 63 8.94 -9.44 -18.94
N SER A 64 7.77 -10.06 -18.74
CA SER A 64 6.93 -9.75 -17.59
C SER A 64 7.55 -10.25 -16.29
N LEU A 65 8.19 -11.42 -16.31
CA LEU A 65 8.89 -11.98 -15.14
C LEU A 65 10.00 -11.06 -14.62
N THR A 66 10.79 -10.47 -15.49
CA THR A 66 11.86 -9.54 -15.09
C THR A 66 11.31 -8.27 -14.46
N LEU A 67 10.21 -7.74 -14.97
CA LEU A 67 9.53 -6.57 -14.38
C LEU A 67 8.94 -6.90 -13.00
N PHE A 68 8.28 -8.06 -12.86
CA PHE A 68 7.75 -8.49 -11.57
C PHE A 68 8.85 -8.82 -10.57
N ALA A 69 9.98 -9.39 -11.01
CA ALA A 69 11.12 -9.62 -10.14
C ALA A 69 11.74 -8.32 -9.63
N ALA A 70 11.90 -7.33 -10.51
CA ALA A 70 12.38 -6.01 -10.12
C ALA A 70 11.41 -5.31 -9.15
N ALA A 71 10.11 -5.33 -9.45
CA ALA A 71 9.08 -4.80 -8.55
C ALA A 71 9.06 -5.54 -7.21
N GLY A 72 9.19 -6.88 -7.22
CA GLY A 72 9.23 -7.72 -6.02
C GLY A 72 10.46 -7.47 -5.15
N LEU A 73 11.59 -7.10 -5.74
CA LEU A 73 12.78 -6.71 -4.98
C LEU A 73 12.58 -5.35 -4.29
N PHE A 74 12.00 -4.39 -5.02
CA PHE A 74 11.81 -3.04 -4.53
C PHE A 74 10.70 -2.94 -3.49
N PHE A 75 9.55 -3.59 -3.73
CA PHE A 75 8.36 -3.46 -2.89
C PHE A 75 8.56 -3.99 -1.45
N PRO A 76 9.05 -5.24 -1.21
CA PRO A 76 9.23 -5.72 0.15
C PRO A 76 10.28 -4.94 0.95
N VAL A 77 11.36 -4.50 0.32
CA VAL A 77 12.46 -3.85 1.03
C VAL A 77 12.12 -2.39 1.32
N ALA A 78 11.93 -1.59 0.28
CA ALA A 78 11.73 -0.15 0.44
C ALA A 78 10.38 0.17 1.08
N VAL A 79 9.28 -0.36 0.53
CA VAL A 79 7.93 -0.01 0.98
C VAL A 79 7.65 -0.52 2.39
N THR A 80 8.04 -1.77 2.71
CA THR A 80 7.81 -2.32 4.05
C THR A 80 8.59 -1.56 5.11
N LEU A 81 9.88 -1.28 4.87
CA LEU A 81 10.70 -0.55 5.83
C LEU A 81 10.21 0.87 6.04
N LEU A 82 9.87 1.59 4.97
CA LEU A 82 9.35 2.96 5.07
C LEU A 82 7.97 2.97 5.77
N THR A 83 7.09 2.02 5.45
CA THR A 83 5.79 1.90 6.09
C THR A 83 5.92 1.57 7.58
N PHE A 84 6.81 0.65 7.96
CA PHE A 84 7.05 0.31 9.35
C PHE A 84 7.68 1.47 10.12
N ALA A 85 8.64 2.18 9.53
CA ALA A 85 9.22 3.37 10.13
C ALA A 85 8.17 4.48 10.33
N ALA A 86 7.38 4.77 9.31
CA ALA A 86 6.27 5.73 9.40
C ALA A 86 5.26 5.31 10.47
N ASN A 87 4.82 4.05 10.45
CA ASN A 87 3.85 3.51 11.41
C ASN A 87 4.36 3.64 12.86
N ARG A 88 5.64 3.39 13.10
CA ARG A 88 6.27 3.54 14.41
C ARG A 88 6.32 5.01 14.87
N LEU A 89 6.62 5.94 13.95
CA LEU A 89 6.82 7.36 14.28
C LEU A 89 5.50 8.13 14.40
N ILE A 90 4.57 7.91 13.50
CA ILE A 90 3.34 8.70 13.39
C ILE A 90 2.06 7.89 13.66
N GLY A 91 2.19 6.58 13.85
CA GLY A 91 1.10 5.66 14.15
C GLY A 91 0.29 5.22 12.92
N PRO A 92 -0.59 4.20 13.10
CA PRO A 92 -1.29 3.56 11.99
C PRO A 92 -2.29 4.47 11.29
N ASN A 93 -2.97 5.35 12.03
CA ASN A 93 -3.97 6.26 11.47
C ASN A 93 -3.36 7.24 10.46
N LEU A 94 -2.24 7.89 10.82
CA LEU A 94 -1.56 8.82 9.90
C LEU A 94 -0.88 8.10 8.76
N THR A 95 -0.23 6.96 9.04
CA THR A 95 0.42 6.15 8.00
C THR A 95 -0.59 5.69 6.96
N GLY A 96 -1.75 5.18 7.39
CA GLY A 96 -2.83 4.80 6.49
C GLY A 96 -3.40 5.97 5.70
N THR A 97 -3.58 7.13 6.37
CA THR A 97 -4.07 8.34 5.69
C THR A 97 -3.09 8.84 4.63
N LEU A 98 -1.79 8.86 4.93
CA LEU A 98 -0.75 9.24 3.96
C LEU A 98 -0.65 8.22 2.81
N GLY A 99 -0.93 6.94 3.07
CA GLY A 99 -1.04 5.92 2.04
C GLY A 99 -2.10 6.24 0.98
N ASN A 100 -3.11 7.03 1.30
CA ASN A 100 -4.13 7.48 0.33
C ASN A 100 -3.60 8.47 -0.72
N PHE A 101 -2.37 8.96 -0.61
CA PHE A 101 -1.69 9.66 -1.71
C PHE A 101 -1.20 8.71 -2.83
N THR A 102 -1.19 7.41 -2.59
CA THR A 102 -0.76 6.41 -3.59
C THR A 102 -1.47 6.57 -4.94
N PRO A 103 -2.81 6.76 -5.02
CA PRO A 103 -3.48 6.98 -6.31
C PRO A 103 -3.00 8.23 -7.04
N LEU A 104 -2.65 9.30 -6.32
CA LEU A 104 -2.11 10.53 -6.93
C LEU A 104 -0.77 10.26 -7.61
N PHE A 105 0.15 9.59 -6.90
CA PHE A 105 1.45 9.22 -7.47
C PHE A 105 1.29 8.20 -8.61
N ALA A 106 0.41 7.20 -8.46
CA ALA A 106 0.17 6.20 -9.48
C ALA A 106 -0.34 6.82 -10.78
N VAL A 107 -1.33 7.71 -10.71
CA VAL A 107 -1.87 8.41 -11.88
C VAL A 107 -0.82 9.34 -12.50
N GLY A 108 -0.05 10.06 -11.67
CA GLY A 108 1.03 10.93 -12.16
C GLY A 108 2.12 10.15 -12.89
N ILE A 109 2.56 9.03 -12.35
CA ILE A 109 3.57 8.15 -12.96
C ILE A 109 3.01 7.50 -14.24
N ALA A 110 1.77 7.01 -14.22
CA ALA A 110 1.12 6.43 -15.40
C ALA A 110 0.99 7.46 -16.54
N ALA A 111 0.61 8.70 -16.23
CA ALA A 111 0.55 9.77 -17.21
C ALA A 111 1.93 10.07 -17.84
N LEU A 112 3.00 10.08 -17.01
CA LEU A 112 4.35 10.39 -17.46
C LEU A 112 5.02 9.24 -18.24
N LEU A 113 4.84 7.99 -17.78
CA LEU A 113 5.56 6.84 -18.35
C LEU A 113 4.76 6.10 -19.42
N LEU A 114 3.43 6.03 -19.28
CA LEU A 114 2.56 5.31 -20.20
C LEU A 114 1.82 6.25 -21.16
N GLY A 115 1.86 7.58 -20.93
CA GLY A 115 1.09 8.56 -21.71
C GLY A 115 -0.43 8.45 -21.48
N GLU A 116 -0.86 7.79 -20.41
CA GLU A 116 -2.28 7.65 -20.09
C GLU A 116 -2.84 8.97 -19.57
N VAL A 117 -3.89 9.48 -20.23
CA VAL A 117 -4.58 10.68 -19.77
C VAL A 117 -5.64 10.28 -18.74
N PRO A 118 -5.53 10.77 -17.48
CA PRO A 118 -6.51 10.44 -16.45
C PRO A 118 -7.90 10.96 -16.83
N GLY A 119 -8.91 10.10 -16.70
CA GLY A 119 -10.30 10.49 -16.95
C GLY A 119 -10.83 11.47 -15.91
N MET A 120 -11.86 12.25 -16.26
CA MET A 120 -12.50 13.24 -15.37
C MET A 120 -12.94 12.62 -14.01
N GLY A 121 -13.42 11.37 -14.01
CA GLY A 121 -13.80 10.66 -12.79
C GLY A 121 -12.61 10.36 -11.87
N GLN A 122 -11.44 10.02 -12.44
CA GLN A 122 -10.21 9.79 -11.68
C GLN A 122 -9.69 11.08 -11.05
N MET A 123 -9.71 12.18 -11.83
CA MET A 123 -9.31 13.50 -11.32
C MET A 123 -10.22 13.98 -10.20
N ALA A 124 -11.54 13.80 -10.34
CA ALA A 124 -12.48 14.12 -9.28
C ALA A 124 -12.24 13.28 -8.01
N GLY A 125 -12.00 11.97 -8.17
CA GLY A 125 -11.68 11.09 -7.04
C GLY A 125 -10.40 11.50 -6.30
N ILE A 126 -9.34 11.83 -7.04
CA ILE A 126 -8.08 12.33 -6.45
C ILE A 126 -8.31 13.64 -5.70
N ALA A 127 -9.09 14.58 -6.27
CA ALA A 127 -9.40 15.86 -5.62
C ALA A 127 -10.14 15.65 -4.30
N VAL A 128 -11.10 14.73 -4.24
CA VAL A 128 -11.82 14.36 -3.02
C VAL A 128 -10.90 13.76 -1.97
N ILE A 129 -10.00 12.85 -2.36
CA ILE A 129 -9.01 12.26 -1.46
C ILE A 129 -8.10 13.35 -0.88
N CYS A 130 -7.54 14.22 -1.73
CA CYS A 130 -6.68 15.32 -1.28
C CYS A 130 -7.41 16.26 -0.32
N ALA A 131 -8.64 16.64 -0.62
CA ALA A 131 -9.46 17.47 0.25
C ALA A 131 -9.70 16.80 1.61
N GLY A 132 -10.01 15.51 1.63
CA GLY A 132 -10.17 14.73 2.86
C GLY A 132 -8.91 14.72 3.73
N ILE A 133 -7.75 14.55 3.13
CA ILE A 133 -6.46 14.56 3.83
C ILE A 133 -6.18 15.95 4.40
N VAL A 134 -6.37 17.02 3.64
CA VAL A 134 -6.18 18.40 4.10
C VAL A 134 -7.09 18.71 5.30
N LEU A 135 -8.35 18.31 5.22
CA LEU A 135 -9.31 18.49 6.32
C LEU A 135 -8.89 17.73 7.58
N LEU A 136 -8.35 16.52 7.44
CA LEU A 136 -7.87 15.73 8.56
C LEU A 136 -6.68 16.42 9.25
N PHE A 137 -5.73 16.92 8.49
CA PHE A 137 -4.57 17.64 9.05
C PHE A 137 -4.97 18.98 9.69
N ALA A 138 -5.86 19.73 9.06
CA ALA A 138 -6.37 20.98 9.62
C ALA A 138 -7.07 20.77 10.98
N ARG A 139 -7.89 19.73 11.09
CA ARG A 139 -8.54 19.37 12.37
C ARG A 139 -7.55 18.97 13.46
N ARG A 140 -6.47 18.28 13.11
CA ARG A 140 -5.44 17.89 14.09
C ARG A 140 -4.68 19.08 14.66
N GLN A 141 -4.43 20.11 13.86
CA GLN A 141 -3.78 21.34 14.34
C GLN A 141 -4.70 22.19 15.23
N ALA A 142 -6.01 22.03 15.05
CA ALA A 142 -7.01 22.78 15.85
C ALA A 142 -7.30 22.16 17.23
N LEU A 143 -6.85 20.92 17.49
CA LEU A 143 -7.00 20.28 18.81
C LEU A 143 -5.79 20.63 19.68
N PRO A 144 -5.96 21.35 20.80
CA PRO A 144 -4.87 21.61 21.74
C PRO A 144 -4.34 20.27 22.28
N HIS A 145 -3.03 20.17 22.38
CA HIS A 145 -2.36 19.04 23.03
C HIS A 145 -2.73 19.07 24.52
N SER A 146 -3.69 18.23 24.91
CA SER A 146 -3.97 17.94 26.33
C SER A 146 -3.07 16.80 26.80
#